data_38add172e4bce7c4f4dfe19ae5567471
#
_entry.id   38add172e4bce7c4f4dfe19ae5567471
#
_cell.length_a   1.000
_cell.length_b   1.000
_cell.length_c   1.000
_cell.angle_alpha   90.00
_cell.angle_beta   90.00
_cell.angle_gamma   90.00
#
_symmetry.space_group_name_H-M   'P 1'
#
loop_
_entity.id
_entity.type
_entity.pdbx_description
1 polymer ?
#
loop_
_entity_poly.entity_id
_entity_poly.type
_entity_poly.pdbx_seq_one_letter_code
_entity_poly.pdbx_strand_id
1 'polypeptide(L)'
;VFRLLIVLLAVIVAGCTGSAEPTAPPDPLALVTEAAEKIRATETFRMIIEQTGAPFYINTQFGANVVFRRAEAQYVAPRDMQATARLIALGLPTEVDIFARGENQWFRSDALTGGSWLNAQFAPGFNPETLIAAETGFQSALEAMVDLQYVGTTTLESGANTYELQGSATGEEVSALLAYLVELTGEVQVKVYIDQTTMYPARFVLVQPGTETASEPEPTTWIMDIYDINAPANIEDPEVTDAPAA
;
A
#
# COMPACT_ATOMS: atom_id res chain seq x y z
N VAL A 1 68.55 -31.41 48.29
CA VAL A 1 67.89 -30.12 48.41
C VAL A 1 67.47 -29.65 47.04
N PHE A 2 66.22 -29.94 46.66
CA PHE A 2 65.64 -29.68 45.34
C PHE A 2 64.78 -28.42 45.47
N ARG A 3 65.13 -27.34 44.82
CA ARG A 3 64.33 -26.10 44.74
C ARG A 3 63.45 -26.20 43.47
N LEU A 4 62.16 -26.36 43.68
CA LEU A 4 61.13 -26.34 42.65
C LEU A 4 60.79 -24.87 42.34
N LEU A 5 61.10 -24.44 41.14
CA LEU A 5 60.79 -23.08 40.64
C LEU A 5 59.44 -23.16 39.93
N ILE A 6 58.38 -22.65 40.53
CA ILE A 6 57.06 -22.53 39.89
C ILE A 6 57.03 -21.21 39.12
N VAL A 7 57.05 -21.33 37.78
CA VAL A 7 56.81 -20.20 36.89
C VAL A 7 55.32 -20.04 36.71
N LEU A 8 54.76 -18.99 37.27
CA LEU A 8 53.35 -18.61 37.10
C LEU A 8 53.18 -17.87 35.75
N LEU A 9 52.61 -18.59 34.76
CA LEU A 9 52.31 -18.00 33.46
C LEU A 9 50.95 -17.28 33.54
N ALA A 10 50.98 -15.96 33.67
CA ALA A 10 49.78 -15.12 33.61
C ALA A 10 49.35 -14.94 32.14
N VAL A 11 48.29 -15.65 31.73
CA VAL A 11 47.64 -15.43 30.45
C VAL A 11 46.75 -14.22 30.54
N ILE A 12 47.19 -13.10 29.96
CA ILE A 12 46.36 -11.89 29.79
C ILE A 12 45.42 -12.16 28.64
N VAL A 13 44.16 -12.51 28.95
CA VAL A 13 43.07 -12.55 27.95
C VAL A 13 42.65 -11.09 27.72
N ALA A 14 43.22 -10.46 26.72
CA ALA A 14 42.74 -9.19 26.19
C ALA A 14 41.41 -9.46 25.50
N GLY A 15 40.29 -9.39 26.24
CA GLY A 15 38.94 -9.39 25.70
C GLY A 15 38.75 -8.10 24.88
N CYS A 16 38.82 -8.21 23.58
CA CYS A 16 38.29 -7.17 22.70
C CYS A 16 36.76 -7.13 22.90
N THR A 17 36.28 -6.34 23.85
CA THR A 17 34.92 -5.84 23.85
C THR A 17 34.86 -4.79 22.75
N GLY A 18 34.71 -5.23 21.51
CA GLY A 18 34.30 -4.34 20.43
C GLY A 18 32.92 -3.82 20.79
N SER A 19 32.85 -2.65 21.39
CA SER A 19 31.62 -1.87 21.39
C SER A 19 31.31 -1.61 19.93
N ALA A 20 30.30 -2.29 19.38
CA ALA A 20 29.75 -1.90 18.09
C ALA A 20 29.37 -0.43 18.23
N GLU A 21 30.02 0.45 17.50
CA GLU A 21 29.57 1.83 17.39
C GLU A 21 28.09 1.78 16.99
N PRO A 22 27.23 2.59 17.62
CA PRO A 22 25.84 2.66 17.22
C PRO A 22 25.81 3.06 15.73
N THR A 23 25.38 2.16 14.89
CA THR A 23 25.18 2.47 13.47
C THR A 23 24.19 3.61 13.40
N ALA A 24 24.56 4.71 12.73
CA ALA A 24 23.64 5.83 12.53
C ALA A 24 22.34 5.31 11.89
N PRO A 25 21.19 5.85 12.28
CA PRO A 25 19.93 5.47 11.65
C PRO A 25 20.01 5.72 10.14
N PRO A 26 19.38 4.88 9.32
CA PRO A 26 19.37 5.08 7.87
C PRO A 26 18.73 6.43 7.52
N ASP A 27 19.18 7.01 6.42
CA ASP A 27 18.59 8.25 5.88
C ASP A 27 17.19 7.97 5.34
N PRO A 28 16.13 8.59 5.87
CA PRO A 28 14.76 8.34 5.44
C PRO A 28 14.54 8.66 3.95
N LEU A 29 15.16 9.75 3.46
CA LEU A 29 15.02 10.16 2.07
C LEU A 29 15.66 9.14 1.12
N ALA A 30 16.82 8.61 1.48
CA ALA A 30 17.48 7.57 0.69
C ALA A 30 16.63 6.29 0.61
N LEU A 31 16.02 5.88 1.73
CA LEU A 31 15.12 4.71 1.78
C LEU A 31 13.90 4.89 0.89
N VAL A 32 13.26 6.05 0.95
CA VAL A 32 12.07 6.35 0.13
C VAL A 32 12.42 6.41 -1.35
N THR A 33 13.54 7.06 -1.71
CA THR A 33 13.99 7.15 -3.10
C THR A 33 14.27 5.76 -3.69
N GLU A 34 14.97 4.89 -2.96
CA GLU A 34 15.23 3.54 -3.41
C GLU A 34 13.94 2.72 -3.57
N ALA A 35 13.02 2.82 -2.60
CA ALA A 35 11.73 2.14 -2.66
C ALA A 35 10.89 2.61 -3.86
N ALA A 36 10.90 3.92 -4.15
CA ALA A 36 10.22 4.53 -5.28
C ALA A 36 10.76 4.02 -6.63
N GLU A 37 12.08 3.93 -6.77
CA GLU A 37 12.71 3.37 -7.97
C GLU A 37 12.38 1.88 -8.15
N LYS A 38 12.38 1.12 -7.06
CA LYS A 38 12.04 -0.31 -7.06
C LYS A 38 10.62 -0.57 -7.52
N ILE A 39 9.63 0.12 -6.93
CA ILE A 39 8.21 -0.12 -7.26
C ILE A 39 7.90 0.28 -8.70
N ARG A 40 8.53 1.32 -9.22
CA ARG A 40 8.37 1.75 -10.61
C ARG A 40 8.83 0.69 -11.63
N ALA A 41 9.86 -0.08 -11.29
CA ALA A 41 10.41 -1.13 -12.15
C ALA A 41 9.66 -2.46 -12.06
N THR A 42 8.50 -2.48 -11.39
CA THR A 42 7.74 -3.69 -11.12
C THR A 42 6.84 -4.07 -12.30
N GLU A 43 6.84 -5.35 -12.67
CA GLU A 43 5.97 -5.88 -13.72
C GLU A 43 4.62 -6.37 -13.19
N THR A 44 4.63 -6.95 -11.98
CA THR A 44 3.41 -7.46 -11.33
C THR A 44 3.48 -7.25 -9.83
N PHE A 45 2.34 -7.06 -9.21
CA PHE A 45 2.19 -7.12 -7.75
C PHE A 45 0.74 -7.42 -7.37
N ARG A 46 0.55 -7.84 -6.13
CA ARG A 46 -0.76 -7.89 -5.48
C ARG A 46 -0.84 -6.86 -4.39
N MET A 47 -2.05 -6.37 -4.15
CA MET A 47 -2.31 -5.44 -3.06
C MET A 47 -3.61 -5.74 -2.35
N ILE A 48 -3.64 -5.38 -1.08
CA ILE A 48 -4.84 -5.33 -0.27
C ILE A 48 -4.98 -3.90 0.22
N ILE A 49 -6.18 -3.35 0.08
CA ILE A 49 -6.53 -2.04 0.63
C ILE A 49 -7.64 -2.26 1.65
N GLU A 50 -7.46 -1.78 2.87
CA GLU A 50 -8.46 -1.81 3.93
C GLU A 50 -8.74 -0.40 4.44
N GLN A 51 -10.01 -0.11 4.72
CA GLN A 51 -10.44 1.11 5.37
C GLN A 51 -10.94 0.80 6.78
N THR A 52 -10.40 1.52 7.78
CA THR A 52 -10.77 1.44 9.19
C THR A 52 -11.08 2.83 9.76
N GLY A 53 -11.56 2.90 10.99
CA GLY A 53 -11.96 4.16 11.62
C GLY A 53 -13.24 4.72 11.00
N ALA A 54 -13.37 6.04 10.99
CA ALA A 54 -14.54 6.73 10.45
C ALA A 54 -14.79 6.32 8.98
N PRO A 55 -16.04 5.96 8.62
CA PRO A 55 -16.35 5.43 7.30
C PRO A 55 -16.12 6.49 6.22
N PHE A 56 -15.46 6.09 5.14
CA PHE A 56 -15.34 6.90 3.94
C PHE A 56 -16.47 6.57 2.96
N TYR A 57 -17.18 7.60 2.51
CA TYR A 57 -18.28 7.47 1.58
C TYR A 57 -17.84 7.76 0.16
N ILE A 58 -17.91 6.76 -0.71
CA ILE A 58 -17.66 6.92 -2.14
C ILE A 58 -18.91 7.54 -2.77
N ASN A 59 -18.75 8.69 -3.43
CA ASN A 59 -19.80 9.28 -4.23
C ASN A 59 -19.93 8.49 -5.54
N THR A 60 -20.96 7.68 -5.64
CA THR A 60 -21.25 6.98 -6.88
C THR A 60 -22.16 7.82 -7.79
N GLN A 61 -22.02 7.67 -9.10
CA GLN A 61 -22.91 8.29 -10.08
C GLN A 61 -24.37 7.84 -9.90
N PHE A 62 -24.62 6.79 -9.12
CA PHE A 62 -25.95 6.22 -8.86
C PHE A 62 -26.65 6.85 -7.64
N GLY A 63 -26.05 7.89 -7.02
CA GLY A 63 -26.64 8.61 -5.87
C GLY A 63 -26.75 7.78 -4.59
N ALA A 64 -26.10 6.62 -4.52
CA ALA A 64 -26.08 5.79 -3.33
C ALA A 64 -24.82 6.09 -2.50
N ASN A 65 -24.97 6.24 -1.19
CA ASN A 65 -23.86 6.26 -0.26
C ASN A 65 -23.25 4.85 -0.19
N VAL A 66 -22.05 4.69 -0.68
CA VAL A 66 -21.30 3.45 -0.65
C VAL A 66 -20.11 3.62 0.28
N VAL A 67 -19.97 2.73 1.25
CA VAL A 67 -18.82 2.71 2.16
C VAL A 67 -17.85 1.65 1.67
N PHE A 68 -16.60 2.06 1.46
CA PHE A 68 -15.52 1.12 1.16
C PHE A 68 -15.12 0.36 2.43
N ARG A 69 -14.77 -0.91 2.31
CA ARG A 69 -14.23 -1.71 3.41
C ARG A 69 -12.91 -2.35 3.09
N ARG A 70 -12.82 -3.04 1.96
CA ARG A 70 -11.61 -3.77 1.56
C ARG A 70 -11.60 -3.97 0.05
N ALA A 71 -10.43 -3.97 -0.55
CA ALA A 71 -10.21 -4.50 -1.89
C ALA A 71 -8.97 -5.39 -1.91
N GLU A 72 -9.03 -6.41 -2.73
CA GLU A 72 -7.91 -7.27 -3.08
C GLU A 72 -7.69 -7.14 -4.58
N ALA A 73 -6.48 -6.77 -4.98
CA ALA A 73 -6.17 -6.51 -6.39
C ALA A 73 -4.88 -7.18 -6.82
N GLN A 74 -4.80 -7.48 -8.10
CA GLN A 74 -3.56 -7.83 -8.78
C GLN A 74 -3.36 -6.88 -9.96
N TYR A 75 -2.13 -6.45 -10.12
CA TYR A 75 -1.67 -5.56 -11.18
C TYR A 75 -0.72 -6.30 -12.11
N VAL A 76 -0.85 -6.06 -13.40
CA VAL A 76 0.07 -6.52 -14.44
C VAL A 76 0.41 -5.33 -15.34
N ALA A 77 1.68 -4.98 -15.35
CA ALA A 77 2.18 -3.87 -16.15
C ALA A 77 1.93 -4.10 -17.67
N PRO A 78 1.75 -3.06 -18.44
CA PRO A 78 1.75 -1.66 -17.98
C PRO A 78 0.38 -1.17 -17.49
N ARG A 79 -0.73 -1.88 -17.73
CA ARG A 79 -2.06 -1.27 -17.69
C ARG A 79 -3.21 -2.15 -17.22
N ASP A 80 -2.93 -3.39 -16.83
CA ASP A 80 -4.00 -4.33 -16.49
C ASP A 80 -4.13 -4.45 -14.96
N MET A 81 -5.36 -4.38 -14.46
CA MET A 81 -5.67 -4.62 -13.07
C MET A 81 -6.99 -5.37 -12.93
N GLN A 82 -6.99 -6.32 -12.03
CA GLN A 82 -8.20 -7.01 -11.57
C GLN A 82 -8.31 -6.89 -10.06
N ALA A 83 -9.51 -6.59 -9.56
CA ALA A 83 -9.74 -6.46 -8.13
C ALA A 83 -11.11 -7.00 -7.75
N THR A 84 -11.24 -7.39 -6.49
CA THR A 84 -12.52 -7.65 -5.83
C THR A 84 -12.65 -6.68 -4.66
N ALA A 85 -13.66 -5.82 -4.69
CA ALA A 85 -13.95 -4.83 -3.66
C ALA A 85 -15.14 -5.26 -2.80
N ARG A 86 -15.02 -5.13 -1.49
CA ARG A 86 -16.10 -5.30 -0.51
C ARG A 86 -16.56 -3.94 -0.03
N LEU A 87 -17.81 -3.67 -0.27
CA LEU A 87 -18.46 -2.39 -0.03
C LEU A 87 -19.69 -2.59 0.87
N ILE A 88 -20.19 -1.50 1.46
CA ILE A 88 -21.53 -1.46 2.02
C ILE A 88 -22.34 -0.50 1.15
N ALA A 89 -23.30 -1.03 0.40
CA ALA A 89 -24.20 -0.26 -0.43
C ALA A 89 -25.62 -0.37 0.12
N LEU A 90 -26.29 0.77 0.35
CA LEU A 90 -27.64 0.83 0.95
C LEU A 90 -27.74 0.05 2.29
N GLY A 91 -26.66 0.02 3.06
CA GLY A 91 -26.58 -0.72 4.33
C GLY A 91 -26.36 -2.23 4.20
N LEU A 92 -26.17 -2.75 2.99
CA LEU A 92 -25.94 -4.17 2.72
C LEU A 92 -24.50 -4.43 2.26
N PRO A 93 -23.83 -5.47 2.79
CA PRO A 93 -22.57 -5.92 2.26
C PRO A 93 -22.71 -6.30 0.77
N THR A 94 -21.86 -5.75 -0.06
CA THR A 94 -21.88 -5.95 -1.51
C THR A 94 -20.46 -6.22 -1.99
N GLU A 95 -20.28 -7.23 -2.81
CA GLU A 95 -19.02 -7.53 -3.48
C GLU A 95 -19.09 -7.09 -4.95
N VAL A 96 -18.02 -6.48 -5.41
CA VAL A 96 -17.91 -5.97 -6.78
C VAL A 96 -16.56 -6.42 -7.34
N ASP A 97 -16.60 -7.21 -8.40
CA ASP A 97 -15.43 -7.50 -9.20
C ASP A 97 -15.16 -6.34 -10.16
N ILE A 98 -13.92 -5.99 -10.29
CA ILE A 98 -13.42 -4.86 -11.07
C ILE A 98 -12.35 -5.39 -12.02
N PHE A 99 -12.41 -4.97 -13.26
CA PHE A 99 -11.34 -5.15 -14.24
C PHE A 99 -11.06 -3.80 -14.90
N ALA A 100 -9.78 -3.48 -15.07
CA ALA A 100 -9.38 -2.28 -15.79
C ALA A 100 -8.20 -2.58 -16.72
N ARG A 101 -8.26 -2.00 -17.91
CA ARG A 101 -7.19 -2.03 -18.91
C ARG A 101 -7.00 -0.64 -19.50
N GLY A 102 -5.98 0.06 -19.01
CA GLY A 102 -5.84 1.48 -19.30
C GLY A 102 -7.06 2.25 -18.80
N GLU A 103 -7.64 3.07 -19.63
CA GLU A 103 -8.83 3.86 -19.30
C GLU A 103 -10.15 3.06 -19.34
N ASN A 104 -10.12 1.84 -19.89
CA ASN A 104 -11.32 1.02 -19.97
C ASN A 104 -11.56 0.31 -18.65
N GLN A 105 -12.78 0.41 -18.14
CA GLN A 105 -13.18 -0.14 -16.86
C GLN A 105 -14.41 -1.03 -17.02
N TRP A 106 -14.42 -2.14 -16.31
CA TRP A 106 -15.55 -3.07 -16.20
C TRP A 106 -15.79 -3.41 -14.76
N PHE A 107 -17.02 -3.61 -14.41
CA PHE A 107 -17.37 -4.13 -13.10
C PHE A 107 -18.48 -5.17 -13.19
N ARG A 108 -18.54 -6.04 -12.22
CA ARG A 108 -19.54 -7.09 -12.06
C ARG A 108 -19.93 -7.20 -10.59
N SER A 109 -21.23 -7.36 -10.34
CA SER A 109 -21.78 -7.65 -9.01
C SER A 109 -23.11 -8.34 -9.17
N ASP A 110 -23.38 -9.36 -8.37
CA ASP A 110 -24.68 -10.03 -8.39
C ASP A 110 -25.83 -9.06 -8.10
N ALA A 111 -25.61 -8.17 -7.13
CA ALA A 111 -26.62 -7.20 -6.69
C ALA A 111 -26.85 -6.05 -7.68
N LEU A 112 -25.80 -5.60 -8.39
CA LEU A 112 -25.87 -4.40 -9.22
C LEU A 112 -26.03 -4.72 -10.71
N THR A 113 -25.44 -5.82 -11.19
CA THR A 113 -25.36 -6.16 -12.60
C THR A 113 -25.96 -7.52 -12.92
N GLY A 114 -26.54 -8.21 -11.92
CA GLY A 114 -27.04 -9.57 -12.08
C GLY A 114 -25.96 -10.58 -12.44
N GLY A 115 -24.71 -10.33 -12.00
CA GLY A 115 -23.56 -11.20 -12.26
C GLY A 115 -22.91 -11.03 -13.64
N SER A 116 -23.38 -10.09 -14.46
CA SER A 116 -22.80 -9.80 -15.78
C SER A 116 -21.75 -8.67 -15.69
N TRP A 117 -20.70 -8.75 -16.53
CA TRP A 117 -19.75 -7.67 -16.67
C TRP A 117 -20.37 -6.49 -17.42
N LEU A 118 -20.27 -5.30 -16.84
CA LEU A 118 -20.65 -4.04 -17.48
C LEU A 118 -19.41 -3.20 -17.76
N ASN A 119 -19.28 -2.72 -18.99
CA ASN A 119 -18.32 -1.69 -19.34
C ASN A 119 -18.89 -0.33 -18.92
N ALA A 120 -18.34 0.24 -17.88
CA ALA A 120 -18.72 1.56 -17.41
C ALA A 120 -17.59 2.18 -16.58
N GLN A 121 -17.42 3.48 -16.72
CA GLN A 121 -16.46 4.24 -15.96
C GLN A 121 -16.99 4.46 -14.53
N PHE A 122 -16.61 3.60 -13.61
CA PHE A 122 -17.05 3.67 -12.20
C PHE A 122 -16.15 4.57 -11.35
N ALA A 123 -14.88 4.75 -11.75
CA ALA A 123 -13.91 5.62 -11.11
C ALA A 123 -13.29 6.55 -12.17
N PRO A 124 -13.85 7.77 -12.36
CA PRO A 124 -13.29 8.73 -13.29
C PRO A 124 -11.84 9.06 -12.94
N GLY A 125 -10.96 9.02 -13.94
CA GLY A 125 -9.52 9.26 -13.74
C GLY A 125 -8.71 8.03 -13.31
N PHE A 126 -9.35 6.93 -12.90
CA PHE A 126 -8.65 5.69 -12.59
C PHE A 126 -8.10 5.05 -13.87
N ASN A 127 -6.79 4.84 -13.89
CA ASN A 127 -6.07 4.11 -14.92
C ASN A 127 -4.92 3.34 -14.25
N PRO A 128 -4.87 1.99 -14.36
CA PRO A 128 -3.78 1.22 -13.76
C PRO A 128 -2.37 1.64 -14.19
N GLU A 129 -2.20 2.21 -15.38
CA GLU A 129 -0.91 2.73 -15.84
C GLU A 129 -0.33 3.78 -14.90
N THR A 130 -1.19 4.54 -14.23
CA THR A 130 -0.76 5.60 -13.31
C THR A 130 -0.10 5.08 -12.04
N LEU A 131 -0.36 3.83 -11.65
CA LEU A 131 0.18 3.26 -10.40
C LEU A 131 1.70 3.24 -10.35
N ILE A 132 2.34 2.89 -11.48
CA ILE A 132 3.82 2.81 -11.60
C ILE A 132 4.40 3.94 -12.43
N ALA A 133 3.58 4.91 -12.87
CA ALA A 133 4.05 6.06 -13.61
C ALA A 133 4.90 6.98 -12.71
N ALA A 134 5.96 7.56 -13.26
CA ALA A 134 6.90 8.38 -12.51
C ALA A 134 6.26 9.65 -11.91
N GLU A 135 5.30 10.24 -12.61
CA GLU A 135 4.74 11.55 -12.23
C GLU A 135 3.44 11.44 -11.40
N THR A 136 2.81 10.27 -11.36
CA THR A 136 1.46 10.14 -10.75
C THR A 136 1.27 8.90 -9.89
N GLY A 137 2.24 7.99 -9.85
CA GLY A 137 2.10 6.70 -9.18
C GLY A 137 2.71 6.65 -7.78
N PHE A 138 3.04 5.44 -7.35
CA PHE A 138 3.69 5.19 -6.08
C PHE A 138 4.96 6.02 -5.88
N GLN A 139 5.76 6.20 -6.96
CA GLN A 139 6.97 7.01 -6.88
C GLN A 139 6.64 8.45 -6.51
N SER A 140 5.73 9.09 -7.22
CA SER A 140 5.34 10.48 -6.97
C SER A 140 4.80 10.66 -5.55
N ALA A 141 3.95 9.73 -5.08
CA ALA A 141 3.41 9.78 -3.73
C ALA A 141 4.49 9.64 -2.65
N LEU A 142 5.49 8.81 -2.87
CA LEU A 142 6.62 8.65 -1.95
C LEU A 142 7.51 9.90 -1.93
N GLU A 143 7.80 10.48 -3.10
CA GLU A 143 8.62 11.68 -3.23
C GLU A 143 7.93 12.96 -2.72
N ALA A 144 6.60 12.96 -2.69
CA ALA A 144 5.79 14.07 -2.17
C ALA A 144 5.75 14.14 -0.64
N MET A 145 6.21 13.10 0.07
CA MET A 145 6.21 13.09 1.53
C MET A 145 7.12 14.18 2.09
N VAL A 146 6.58 14.97 3.00
CA VAL A 146 7.30 16.00 3.75
C VAL A 146 7.45 15.59 5.21
N ASP A 147 8.35 16.26 5.93
CA ASP A 147 8.66 15.98 7.34
C ASP A 147 9.01 14.50 7.61
N LEU A 148 9.68 13.89 6.64
CA LEU A 148 9.99 12.48 6.63
C LEU A 148 10.96 12.11 7.77
N GLN A 149 10.58 11.14 8.59
CA GLN A 149 11.34 10.66 9.74
C GLN A 149 11.45 9.14 9.73
N TYR A 150 12.63 8.65 10.10
CA TYR A 150 12.82 7.24 10.41
C TYR A 150 12.34 6.97 11.85
N VAL A 151 11.37 6.08 11.99
CA VAL A 151 10.79 5.71 13.30
C VAL A 151 11.54 4.54 13.93
N GLY A 152 11.92 3.56 13.11
CA GLY A 152 12.55 2.34 13.59
C GLY A 152 12.38 1.17 12.61
N THR A 153 12.44 -0.03 13.16
CA THR A 153 12.19 -1.27 12.42
C THR A 153 10.99 -2.00 13.02
N THR A 154 10.17 -2.58 12.14
CA THR A 154 8.95 -3.30 12.52
C THR A 154 8.86 -4.59 11.72
N THR A 155 8.43 -5.67 12.36
CA THR A 155 8.07 -6.91 11.65
C THR A 155 6.57 -6.89 11.39
N LEU A 156 6.18 -6.91 10.11
CA LEU A 156 4.78 -6.97 9.71
C LEU A 156 4.19 -8.38 9.97
N GLU A 157 2.86 -8.47 9.97
CA GLU A 157 2.15 -9.75 10.13
C GLU A 157 2.50 -10.78 9.05
N SER A 158 2.91 -10.32 7.87
CA SER A 158 3.45 -11.15 6.79
C SER A 158 4.81 -11.82 7.12
N GLY A 159 5.46 -11.39 8.22
CA GLY A 159 6.81 -11.80 8.60
C GLY A 159 7.92 -10.93 7.97
N ALA A 160 7.60 -9.95 7.15
CA ALA A 160 8.58 -9.03 6.56
C ALA A 160 9.17 -8.11 7.63
N ASN A 161 10.50 -8.04 7.71
CA ASN A 161 11.20 -7.05 8.52
C ASN A 161 11.33 -5.75 7.73
N THR A 162 10.81 -4.66 8.27
CA THR A 162 10.71 -3.40 7.54
C THR A 162 11.37 -2.25 8.28
N TYR A 163 11.80 -1.24 7.52
CA TYR A 163 12.03 0.10 8.01
C TYR A 163 10.69 0.81 8.10
N GLU A 164 10.37 1.42 9.24
CA GLU A 164 9.18 2.25 9.43
C GLU A 164 9.57 3.72 9.29
N LEU A 165 8.93 4.39 8.34
CA LEU A 165 9.04 5.82 8.11
C LEU A 165 7.68 6.48 8.34
N GLN A 166 7.70 7.74 8.75
CA GLN A 166 6.50 8.57 8.86
C GLN A 166 6.75 9.96 8.29
N GLY A 167 5.69 10.57 7.80
CA GLY A 167 5.68 11.93 7.27
C GLY A 167 4.26 12.37 6.99
N SER A 168 4.09 13.43 6.23
CA SER A 168 2.80 13.88 5.73
C SER A 168 2.86 14.19 4.23
N ALA A 169 1.69 14.23 3.60
CA ALA A 169 1.53 14.65 2.21
C ALA A 169 0.12 15.23 2.02
N THR A 170 -0.13 15.89 0.91
CA THR A 170 -1.50 16.29 0.58
C THR A 170 -2.34 15.09 0.13
N GLY A 171 -3.64 15.15 0.37
CA GLY A 171 -4.56 14.08 -0.06
C GLY A 171 -4.50 13.84 -1.56
N GLU A 172 -4.33 14.88 -2.38
CA GLU A 172 -4.18 14.78 -3.83
C GLU A 172 -2.97 13.92 -4.21
N GLU A 173 -1.81 14.18 -3.60
CA GLU A 173 -0.56 13.46 -3.87
C GLU A 173 -0.63 11.98 -3.51
N VAL A 174 -1.29 11.63 -2.40
CA VAL A 174 -1.40 10.23 -1.94
C VAL A 174 -2.62 9.49 -2.47
N SER A 175 -3.55 10.13 -3.16
CA SER A 175 -4.69 9.46 -3.80
C SER A 175 -4.25 8.43 -4.85
N ALA A 176 -3.08 8.62 -5.45
CA ALA A 176 -2.46 7.64 -6.34
C ALA A 176 -2.21 6.28 -5.66
N LEU A 177 -1.88 6.28 -4.37
CA LEU A 177 -1.69 5.04 -3.59
C LEU A 177 -2.97 4.22 -3.49
N LEU A 178 -4.12 4.87 -3.53
CA LEU A 178 -5.44 4.24 -3.53
C LEU A 178 -5.98 4.04 -4.97
N ALA A 179 -5.08 4.04 -5.95
CA ALA A 179 -5.41 3.89 -7.37
C ALA A 179 -6.48 4.88 -7.87
N TYR A 180 -6.54 6.08 -7.27
CA TYR A 180 -7.58 7.09 -7.52
C TYR A 180 -9.02 6.58 -7.35
N LEU A 181 -9.22 5.43 -6.72
CA LEU A 181 -10.55 4.95 -6.31
C LEU A 181 -11.18 5.82 -5.23
N VAL A 182 -10.32 6.55 -4.53
CA VAL A 182 -10.69 7.44 -3.44
C VAL A 182 -9.88 8.73 -3.60
N GLU A 183 -10.56 9.85 -3.63
CA GLU A 183 -9.94 11.17 -3.58
C GLU A 183 -9.82 11.62 -2.13
N LEU A 184 -8.60 11.60 -1.59
CA LEU A 184 -8.31 12.15 -0.28
C LEU A 184 -8.16 13.66 -0.38
N THR A 185 -8.54 14.37 0.67
CA THR A 185 -8.45 15.84 0.74
C THR A 185 -7.72 16.28 2.00
N GLY A 186 -7.12 17.47 1.94
CA GLY A 186 -6.40 18.04 3.08
C GLY A 186 -5.04 17.38 3.31
N GLU A 187 -4.53 17.53 4.52
CA GLU A 187 -3.28 16.90 4.95
C GLU A 187 -3.55 15.46 5.39
N VAL A 188 -2.70 14.55 4.95
CA VAL A 188 -2.75 13.13 5.29
C VAL A 188 -1.45 12.74 5.98
N GLN A 189 -1.55 12.09 7.13
CA GLN A 189 -0.39 11.49 7.78
C GLN A 189 -0.08 10.16 7.09
N VAL A 190 1.18 9.97 6.72
CA VAL A 190 1.63 8.80 5.95
C VAL A 190 2.67 8.03 6.74
N LYS A 191 2.45 6.71 6.86
CA LYS A 191 3.51 5.78 7.26
C LYS A 191 3.83 4.86 6.10
N VAL A 192 5.12 4.61 5.93
CA VAL A 192 5.63 3.68 4.90
C VAL A 192 6.49 2.64 5.59
N TYR A 193 6.26 1.38 5.23
CA TYR A 193 7.04 0.23 5.67
C TYR A 193 7.80 -0.34 4.47
N ILE A 194 9.12 -0.24 4.50
CA ILE A 194 10.00 -0.67 3.41
C ILE A 194 10.70 -1.96 3.85
N ASP A 195 10.55 -3.03 3.09
CA ASP A 195 11.18 -4.32 3.36
C ASP A 195 12.71 -4.18 3.33
N GLN A 196 13.38 -4.60 4.41
CA GLN A 196 14.82 -4.43 4.59
C GLN A 196 15.68 -5.25 3.62
N THR A 197 15.11 -6.30 3.04
CA THR A 197 15.84 -7.22 2.15
C THR A 197 15.68 -6.83 0.70
N THR A 198 14.48 -6.46 0.30
CA THR A 198 14.13 -6.21 -1.11
C THR A 198 14.09 -4.73 -1.46
N MET A 199 13.96 -3.86 -0.45
CA MET A 199 13.76 -2.41 -0.57
C MET A 199 12.45 -2.03 -1.30
N TYR A 200 11.50 -2.96 -1.43
CA TYR A 200 10.17 -2.63 -1.90
C TYR A 200 9.31 -2.04 -0.76
N PRO A 201 8.40 -1.10 -1.06
CA PRO A 201 7.38 -0.72 -0.10
C PRO A 201 6.45 -1.92 0.12
N ALA A 202 6.32 -2.35 1.39
CA ALA A 202 5.50 -3.50 1.78
C ALA A 202 4.12 -3.06 2.32
N ARG A 203 4.06 -1.89 2.98
CA ARG A 203 2.81 -1.34 3.53
C ARG A 203 2.83 0.18 3.53
N PHE A 204 1.67 0.75 3.24
CA PHE A 204 1.35 2.15 3.49
C PHE A 204 0.20 2.24 4.50
N VAL A 205 0.25 3.24 5.37
CA VAL A 205 -0.87 3.62 6.25
C VAL A 205 -1.12 5.10 6.06
N LEU A 206 -2.32 5.45 5.61
CA LEU A 206 -2.75 6.81 5.36
C LEU A 206 -3.82 7.16 6.39
N VAL A 207 -3.56 8.14 7.23
CA VAL A 207 -4.51 8.61 8.25
C VAL A 207 -4.99 10.00 7.86
N GLN A 208 -6.29 10.19 7.78
CA GLN A 208 -6.93 11.47 7.43
C GLN A 208 -7.47 12.13 8.71
N PRO A 209 -6.71 13.06 9.33
CA PRO A 209 -7.15 13.74 10.54
C PRO A 209 -8.41 14.57 10.31
N GLY A 210 -9.22 14.72 11.35
CA GLY A 210 -10.43 15.56 11.31
C GLY A 210 -11.65 14.87 10.68
N THR A 211 -11.54 13.55 10.41
CA THR A 211 -12.68 12.74 9.94
C THR A 211 -13.42 12.04 11.09
N GLU A 212 -12.91 12.14 12.32
CA GLU A 212 -13.47 11.55 13.51
C GLU A 212 -14.88 12.13 13.79
N THR A 213 -15.77 11.29 14.28
CA THR A 213 -17.12 11.67 14.69
C THR A 213 -17.41 11.23 16.13
N ALA A 214 -18.50 11.67 16.73
CA ALA A 214 -18.89 11.24 18.07
C ALA A 214 -19.17 9.72 18.15
N SER A 215 -19.59 9.10 17.05
CA SER A 215 -19.83 7.66 16.94
C SER A 215 -18.61 6.86 16.49
N GLU A 216 -17.65 7.52 15.82
CA GLU A 216 -16.43 6.91 15.29
C GLU A 216 -15.24 7.80 15.71
N PRO A 217 -14.66 7.54 16.88
CA PRO A 217 -13.62 8.41 17.45
C PRO A 217 -12.24 8.26 16.77
N GLU A 218 -12.07 7.26 15.92
CA GLU A 218 -10.83 7.06 15.17
C GLU A 218 -10.95 7.68 13.78
N PRO A 219 -9.90 8.36 13.28
CA PRO A 219 -9.90 8.95 11.95
C PRO A 219 -10.02 7.88 10.86
N THR A 220 -10.50 8.29 9.69
CA THR A 220 -10.44 7.45 8.49
C THR A 220 -9.01 7.05 8.23
N THR A 221 -8.76 5.75 8.21
CA THR A 221 -7.43 5.18 8.01
C THR A 221 -7.48 4.16 6.88
N TRP A 222 -6.53 4.28 5.97
CA TRP A 222 -6.32 3.36 4.86
C TRP A 222 -5.04 2.59 5.09
N ILE A 223 -5.13 1.27 5.02
CA ILE A 223 -3.98 0.37 5.11
C ILE A 223 -3.86 -0.31 3.76
N MET A 224 -2.71 -0.19 3.13
CA MET A 224 -2.43 -0.85 1.87
C MET A 224 -1.20 -1.74 2.01
N ASP A 225 -1.36 -3.03 1.81
CA ASP A 225 -0.29 -4.00 1.73
C ASP A 225 0.04 -4.31 0.27
N ILE A 226 1.33 -4.34 -0.06
CA ILE A 226 1.85 -4.73 -1.37
C ILE A 226 2.68 -5.99 -1.19
N TYR A 227 2.41 -7.00 -1.97
CA TYR A 227 3.06 -8.30 -1.85
C TYR A 227 3.10 -9.03 -3.20
N ASP A 228 3.74 -10.19 -3.25
CA ASP A 228 3.91 -11.01 -4.45
C ASP A 228 4.47 -10.20 -5.64
N ILE A 229 5.44 -9.31 -5.34
CA ILE A 229 6.05 -8.42 -6.34
C ILE A 229 6.85 -9.27 -7.34
N ASN A 230 6.61 -9.02 -8.64
CA ASN A 230 7.16 -9.76 -9.77
C ASN A 230 6.88 -11.27 -9.73
N ALA A 231 5.90 -11.72 -8.92
CA ALA A 231 5.39 -13.08 -8.98
C ALA A 231 4.47 -13.27 -10.19
N PRO A 232 4.32 -14.49 -10.71
CA PRO A 232 3.40 -14.75 -11.80
C PRO A 232 1.98 -14.29 -11.43
N ALA A 233 1.39 -13.45 -12.27
CA ALA A 233 0.02 -12.99 -12.17
C ALA A 233 -0.74 -13.38 -13.43
N ASN A 234 -2.00 -13.74 -13.29
CA ASN A 234 -2.89 -14.04 -14.39
C ASN A 234 -4.16 -13.20 -14.24
N ILE A 235 -4.39 -12.32 -15.20
CA ILE A 235 -5.61 -11.51 -15.29
C ILE A 235 -6.41 -12.04 -16.46
N GLU A 236 -7.63 -12.49 -16.17
CA GLU A 236 -8.56 -12.98 -17.17
C GLU A 236 -9.41 -11.83 -17.72
N ASP A 237 -9.52 -11.75 -19.05
CA ASP A 237 -10.38 -10.76 -19.69
C ASP A 237 -11.84 -10.98 -19.29
N PRO A 238 -12.59 -9.91 -19.00
CA PRO A 238 -14.00 -10.04 -18.69
C PRO A 238 -14.76 -10.60 -19.91
N GLU A 239 -15.52 -11.67 -19.71
CA GLU A 239 -16.47 -12.13 -20.70
C GLU A 239 -17.62 -11.10 -20.77
N VAL A 240 -17.50 -10.15 -21.69
CA VAL A 240 -18.55 -9.15 -21.93
C VAL A 240 -19.64 -9.82 -22.73
N THR A 241 -20.76 -10.12 -22.09
CA THR A 241 -21.99 -10.40 -22.83
C THR A 241 -22.46 -9.10 -23.47
N ASP A 242 -22.42 -9.01 -24.78
CA ASP A 242 -23.02 -7.88 -25.50
C ASP A 242 -24.45 -7.68 -24.98
N ALA A 243 -24.67 -6.56 -24.30
CA ALA A 243 -26.00 -6.21 -23.84
C ALA A 243 -26.88 -6.10 -25.10
N PRO A 244 -28.07 -6.72 -25.14
CA PRO A 244 -28.96 -6.56 -26.26
C PRO A 244 -29.23 -5.07 -26.45
N ALA A 245 -28.96 -4.56 -27.66
CA ALA A 245 -29.23 -3.18 -28.02
C ALA A 245 -30.72 -2.88 -27.71
N ALA A 246 -30.92 -1.88 -26.79
CA ALA A 246 -32.24 -1.41 -26.39
C ALA A 246 -32.93 -0.60 -27.51
#